data_c5d984e996c36971e285f7433a6f2d4f
#
_entry.id   c5d984e996c36971e285f7433a6f2d4f
#
_cell.length_a   1.000
_cell.length_b   1.000
_cell.length_c   1.000
_cell.angle_alpha   90.00
_cell.angle_beta   90.00
_cell.angle_gamma   90.00
#
_symmetry.space_group_name_H-M   'P 1'
#
loop_
_entity.id
_entity.type
_entity.pdbx_description
1 polymer ?
#
loop_
_entity_poly.entity_id
_entity_poly.type
_entity_poly.pdbx_seq_one_letter_code
_entity_poly.pdbx_strand_id
1 'polypeptide(L)'
;DEKEVEAEKAKKTVQDAKQKLKTGLEVGSESPVSEYALELDNPWLYEEYLSKDLTTFMENYWKRNYLSGHWLSDHFPQRLYIGNSFCHLLFPKEDQLFQLLEKARKESLQVTLTFSYIREFMLENTGQLIEKLENWCEENKVILEIQVNDWAMAEMLKGKSLLVPALGILLNKRRKDPRLHYKTGTMEQIGADADKYLSENNLNADFYREYLKKEYGIVRYEWESFGYDMALPPGKNSLHLPFYQTNTSQYCTLYAKCMTGERGKQKLAEECPKFCKDYAFLYPDHLMMIGRYNSLFALDSRIFEDGSGSGTGTE
;
A
#
# COMPACT_ATOMS: atom_id res chain seq x y z
N ASP A 1 -28.08 -29.06 -9.90
CA ASP A 1 -28.43 -27.66 -9.71
C ASP A 1 -27.29 -26.81 -10.21
N GLU A 2 -27.55 -25.93 -11.20
CA GLU A 2 -26.51 -25.11 -11.86
C GLU A 2 -25.68 -24.27 -10.88
N LYS A 3 -26.29 -23.77 -9.81
CA LYS A 3 -25.57 -22.99 -8.78
C LYS A 3 -24.59 -23.81 -7.93
N GLU A 4 -24.86 -25.05 -7.68
CA GLU A 4 -23.93 -25.96 -6.98
C GLU A 4 -22.74 -26.32 -7.87
N VAL A 5 -22.97 -26.52 -9.16
CA VAL A 5 -21.92 -26.79 -10.15
C VAL A 5 -20.99 -25.58 -10.35
N GLU A 6 -21.54 -24.35 -10.36
CA GLU A 6 -20.74 -23.12 -10.40
C GLU A 6 -19.92 -22.90 -9.12
N ALA A 7 -20.52 -23.15 -7.95
CA ALA A 7 -19.81 -23.04 -6.67
C ALA A 7 -18.69 -24.08 -6.54
N GLU A 8 -18.88 -25.27 -7.07
CA GLU A 8 -17.86 -26.32 -7.07
C GLU A 8 -16.75 -26.04 -8.09
N LYS A 9 -17.09 -25.46 -9.25
CA LYS A 9 -16.13 -24.98 -10.25
C LYS A 9 -15.27 -23.85 -9.69
N ALA A 10 -15.87 -22.88 -9.00
CA ALA A 10 -15.16 -21.77 -8.35
C ALA A 10 -14.22 -22.29 -7.24
N LYS A 11 -14.68 -23.23 -6.40
CA LYS A 11 -13.83 -23.88 -5.38
C LYS A 11 -12.66 -24.63 -6.00
N LYS A 12 -12.87 -25.33 -7.09
CA LYS A 12 -11.83 -26.07 -7.82
C LYS A 12 -10.80 -25.12 -8.43
N THR A 13 -11.23 -24.00 -9.02
CA THR A 13 -10.34 -22.98 -9.58
C THR A 13 -9.46 -22.32 -8.51
N VAL A 14 -10.03 -22.00 -7.34
CA VAL A 14 -9.28 -21.49 -6.18
C VAL A 14 -8.32 -22.54 -5.62
N GLN A 15 -8.71 -23.79 -5.62
CA GLN A 15 -7.88 -24.89 -5.12
C GLN A 15 -6.73 -25.22 -6.09
N ASP A 16 -7.00 -25.17 -7.40
CA ASP A 16 -5.97 -25.33 -8.45
C ASP A 16 -4.99 -24.14 -8.46
N ALA A 17 -5.46 -22.93 -8.20
CA ALA A 17 -4.61 -21.75 -8.02
C ALA A 17 -3.73 -21.86 -6.75
N LYS A 18 -4.29 -22.33 -5.63
CA LYS A 18 -3.53 -22.64 -4.41
C LYS A 18 -2.51 -23.76 -4.61
N GLN A 19 -2.83 -24.76 -5.44
CA GLN A 19 -1.91 -25.84 -5.78
C GLN A 19 -0.77 -25.36 -6.69
N LYS A 20 -1.07 -24.49 -7.68
CA LYS A 20 -0.06 -23.86 -8.54
C LYS A 20 0.88 -22.95 -7.73
N LEU A 21 0.36 -22.23 -6.72
CA LEU A 21 1.19 -21.46 -5.78
C LEU A 21 2.15 -22.36 -4.97
N LYS A 22 1.67 -23.51 -4.49
CA LYS A 22 2.52 -24.47 -3.77
C LYS A 22 3.61 -25.07 -4.68
N THR A 23 3.28 -25.43 -5.91
CA THR A 23 4.25 -25.98 -6.87
C THR A 23 5.22 -24.92 -7.40
N GLY A 24 4.80 -23.65 -7.53
CA GLY A 24 5.71 -22.54 -7.88
C GLY A 24 6.72 -22.20 -6.78
N LEU A 25 6.38 -22.49 -5.51
CA LEU A 25 7.29 -22.36 -4.36
C LEU A 25 8.30 -23.50 -4.23
N GLU A 26 8.07 -24.64 -4.93
CA GLU A 26 8.97 -25.80 -4.87
C GLU A 26 9.99 -25.87 -6.00
N VAL A 27 9.93 -24.97 -7.01
CA VAL A 27 10.92 -24.91 -8.11
C VAL A 27 11.99 -23.87 -7.80
N GLY A 28 12.95 -24.26 -7.05
CA GLY A 28 14.37 -23.93 -7.02
C GLY A 28 14.84 -22.53 -7.42
N SER A 29 14.37 -21.48 -6.73
CA SER A 29 15.14 -20.33 -6.25
C SER A 29 14.34 -19.75 -5.08
N GLU A 30 14.93 -19.66 -3.92
CA GLU A 30 14.30 -19.02 -2.76
C GLU A 30 13.96 -17.58 -3.15
N SER A 31 12.72 -17.36 -3.60
CA SER A 31 12.21 -16.01 -3.76
C SER A 31 12.20 -15.36 -2.37
N PRO A 32 12.86 -14.23 -2.16
CA PRO A 32 12.82 -13.52 -0.88
C PRO A 32 11.40 -13.02 -0.54
N VAL A 33 10.47 -13.10 -1.49
CA VAL A 33 9.08 -12.67 -1.33
C VAL A 33 8.24 -13.82 -0.77
N SER A 34 7.75 -13.65 0.45
CA SER A 34 6.93 -14.64 1.15
C SER A 34 5.42 -14.44 0.97
N GLU A 35 4.97 -13.24 0.57
CA GLU A 35 3.55 -12.87 0.47
C GLU A 35 3.34 -11.81 -0.61
N TYR A 36 2.31 -12.00 -1.43
CA TYR A 36 1.82 -10.99 -2.36
C TYR A 36 0.58 -10.32 -1.79
N ALA A 37 0.51 -9.01 -1.92
CA ALA A 37 -0.61 -8.22 -1.43
C ALA A 37 -1.15 -7.29 -2.52
N LEU A 38 -2.43 -6.95 -2.41
CA LEU A 38 -3.09 -5.99 -3.28
C LEU A 38 -3.64 -4.83 -2.48
N GLU A 39 -3.47 -3.61 -2.98
CA GLU A 39 -4.03 -2.41 -2.40
C GLU A 39 -5.42 -2.10 -2.97
N LEU A 40 -6.40 -2.00 -2.08
CA LEU A 40 -7.69 -1.40 -2.32
C LEU A 40 -7.70 -0.03 -1.64
N ASP A 41 -7.36 1.03 -2.38
CA ASP A 41 -7.08 2.35 -1.84
C ASP A 41 -8.15 3.40 -2.11
N ASN A 42 -9.30 2.97 -2.65
CA ASN A 42 -10.35 3.90 -3.08
C ASN A 42 -11.74 3.24 -3.18
N PRO A 43 -12.84 4.04 -3.10
CA PRO A 43 -14.20 3.53 -3.06
C PRO A 43 -14.62 2.67 -4.27
N TRP A 44 -14.16 3.01 -5.48
CA TRP A 44 -14.54 2.23 -6.68
C TRP A 44 -13.86 0.86 -6.73
N LEU A 45 -12.67 0.69 -6.13
CA LEU A 45 -12.07 -0.63 -5.93
C LEU A 45 -12.80 -1.43 -4.85
N TYR A 46 -13.26 -0.79 -3.77
CA TYR A 46 -14.06 -1.47 -2.75
C TYR A 46 -15.37 -2.02 -3.32
N GLU A 47 -16.11 -1.19 -4.09
CA GLU A 47 -17.36 -1.59 -4.75
C GLU A 47 -17.13 -2.74 -5.73
N GLU A 48 -16.08 -2.65 -6.53
CA GLU A 48 -15.74 -3.69 -7.48
C GLU A 48 -15.37 -5.00 -6.81
N TYR A 49 -14.53 -4.96 -5.77
CA TYR A 49 -14.16 -6.14 -5.00
C TYR A 49 -15.37 -6.77 -4.31
N LEU A 50 -16.27 -5.98 -3.74
CA LEU A 50 -17.49 -6.49 -3.10
C LEU A 50 -18.45 -7.14 -4.09
N SER A 51 -18.50 -6.67 -5.33
CA SER A 51 -19.47 -7.13 -6.35
C SER A 51 -19.03 -8.34 -7.15
N LYS A 52 -17.77 -8.76 -7.06
CA LYS A 52 -17.18 -9.84 -7.86
C LYS A 52 -16.50 -10.88 -6.99
N ASP A 53 -16.32 -12.09 -7.49
CA ASP A 53 -15.38 -13.04 -6.91
C ASP A 53 -13.92 -12.55 -7.10
N LEU A 54 -13.00 -13.10 -6.29
CA LEU A 54 -11.60 -12.66 -6.29
C LEU A 54 -10.94 -12.85 -7.67
N THR A 55 -11.21 -13.94 -8.36
CA THR A 55 -10.61 -14.23 -9.67
C THR A 55 -11.03 -13.20 -10.70
N THR A 56 -12.33 -12.99 -10.85
CA THR A 56 -12.90 -11.98 -11.77
C THR A 56 -12.41 -10.56 -11.41
N PHE A 57 -12.33 -10.26 -10.12
CA PHE A 57 -11.81 -8.97 -9.68
C PHE A 57 -10.34 -8.79 -10.09
N MET A 58 -9.48 -9.79 -9.88
CA MET A 58 -8.06 -9.74 -10.25
C MET A 58 -7.85 -9.60 -11.76
N GLU A 59 -8.58 -10.37 -12.57
CA GLU A 59 -8.51 -10.27 -14.03
C GLU A 59 -8.85 -8.85 -14.52
N ASN A 60 -9.94 -8.26 -13.98
CA ASN A 60 -10.34 -6.90 -14.31
C ASN A 60 -9.32 -5.86 -13.82
N TYR A 61 -8.75 -6.06 -12.64
CA TYR A 61 -7.74 -5.18 -12.07
C TYR A 61 -6.50 -5.12 -12.97
N TRP A 62 -5.96 -6.26 -13.36
CA TRP A 62 -4.78 -6.33 -14.23
C TRP A 62 -5.06 -5.78 -15.63
N LYS A 63 -6.22 -6.11 -16.20
CA LYS A 63 -6.63 -5.60 -17.51
C LYS A 63 -6.76 -4.07 -17.53
N ARG A 64 -7.39 -3.49 -16.52
CA ARG A 64 -7.57 -2.03 -16.41
C ARG A 64 -6.24 -1.29 -16.24
N ASN A 65 -5.28 -1.90 -15.57
CA ASN A 65 -3.96 -1.32 -15.36
C ASN A 65 -2.98 -1.64 -16.50
N TYR A 66 -3.44 -2.27 -17.58
CA TYR A 66 -2.60 -2.69 -18.71
C TYR A 66 -1.44 -3.63 -18.32
N LEU A 67 -1.63 -4.42 -17.28
CA LEU A 67 -0.64 -5.35 -16.73
C LEU A 67 -1.06 -6.82 -16.89
N SER A 68 -2.03 -7.11 -17.77
CA SER A 68 -2.35 -8.51 -18.13
C SER A 68 -1.13 -9.15 -18.78
N GLY A 69 -0.65 -10.28 -18.21
CA GLY A 69 0.56 -10.96 -18.65
C GLY A 69 1.87 -10.42 -18.05
N HIS A 70 1.82 -9.40 -17.19
CA HIS A 70 2.95 -9.04 -16.35
C HIS A 70 3.17 -10.13 -15.29
N TRP A 71 4.43 -10.43 -14.94
CA TRP A 71 4.74 -11.50 -13.97
C TRP A 71 3.98 -11.39 -12.63
N LEU A 72 3.65 -10.19 -12.18
CA LEU A 72 2.82 -9.99 -10.99
C LEU A 72 1.39 -10.51 -11.16
N SER A 73 0.85 -10.55 -12.39
CA SER A 73 -0.50 -11.04 -12.64
C SER A 73 -0.64 -12.57 -12.47
N ASP A 74 0.47 -13.28 -12.43
CA ASP A 74 0.51 -14.73 -12.19
C ASP A 74 0.38 -15.08 -10.69
N HIS A 75 0.43 -14.07 -9.81
CA HIS A 75 0.35 -14.25 -8.37
C HIS A 75 -0.98 -13.79 -7.81
N PHE A 76 -1.65 -14.68 -7.07
CA PHE A 76 -2.82 -14.31 -6.28
C PHE A 76 -2.40 -13.67 -4.96
N PRO A 77 -3.09 -12.61 -4.51
CA PRO A 77 -2.80 -11.99 -3.24
C PRO A 77 -3.16 -12.93 -2.08
N GLN A 78 -2.35 -12.93 -1.04
CA GLN A 78 -2.63 -13.53 0.25
C GLN A 78 -3.13 -12.48 1.25
N ARG A 79 -2.96 -11.19 0.90
CA ARG A 79 -3.34 -10.05 1.74
C ARG A 79 -3.99 -8.93 0.92
N LEU A 80 -4.92 -8.25 1.56
CA LEU A 80 -5.45 -6.98 1.06
C LEU A 80 -5.05 -5.84 1.99
N TYR A 81 -4.54 -4.75 1.41
CA TYR A 81 -4.46 -3.46 2.07
C TYR A 81 -5.76 -2.70 1.77
N ILE A 82 -6.51 -2.32 2.80
CA ILE A 82 -7.79 -1.64 2.65
C ILE A 82 -7.68 -0.26 3.29
N GLY A 83 -7.90 0.79 2.51
CA GLY A 83 -7.78 2.17 2.96
C GLY A 83 -6.78 2.96 2.14
N ASN A 84 -6.43 4.16 2.59
CA ASN A 84 -5.54 5.05 1.84
C ASN A 84 -4.62 5.83 2.80
N SER A 85 -3.31 5.71 2.62
CA SER A 85 -2.30 6.36 3.46
C SER A 85 -2.32 7.89 3.39
N PHE A 86 -2.93 8.48 2.36
CA PHE A 86 -2.80 9.91 2.05
C PHE A 86 -4.08 10.70 2.26
N CYS A 87 -5.25 10.10 2.05
CA CYS A 87 -6.53 10.78 2.05
C CYS A 87 -7.58 10.03 2.89
N HIS A 88 -7.98 10.61 4.01
CA HIS A 88 -9.01 10.05 4.89
C HIS A 88 -10.39 9.90 4.20
N LEU A 89 -10.69 10.75 3.20
CA LEU A 89 -11.96 10.69 2.47
C LEU A 89 -12.06 9.50 1.49
N LEU A 90 -10.97 8.78 1.29
CA LEU A 90 -10.93 7.55 0.48
C LEU A 90 -11.03 6.29 1.34
N PHE A 91 -10.98 6.41 2.65
CA PHE A 91 -11.20 5.29 3.56
C PHE A 91 -12.66 4.80 3.42
N PRO A 92 -12.94 3.50 3.49
CA PRO A 92 -14.30 2.99 3.36
C PRO A 92 -15.19 3.48 4.51
N LYS A 93 -16.49 3.68 4.24
CA LYS A 93 -17.47 3.92 5.29
C LYS A 93 -17.58 2.68 6.19
N GLU A 94 -17.97 2.85 7.42
CA GLU A 94 -18.00 1.79 8.42
C GLU A 94 -18.70 0.52 7.94
N ASP A 95 -19.93 0.61 7.44
CA ASP A 95 -20.67 -0.55 6.94
C ASP A 95 -19.95 -1.25 5.77
N GLN A 96 -19.37 -0.48 4.87
CA GLN A 96 -18.59 -1.00 3.74
C GLN A 96 -17.30 -1.65 4.23
N LEU A 97 -16.65 -1.10 5.24
CA LEU A 97 -15.44 -1.66 5.83
C LEU A 97 -15.71 -3.07 6.37
N PHE A 98 -16.75 -3.24 7.18
CA PHE A 98 -17.08 -4.56 7.71
C PHE A 98 -17.51 -5.57 6.63
N GLN A 99 -18.17 -5.12 5.55
CA GLN A 99 -18.42 -5.97 4.40
C GLN A 99 -17.13 -6.44 3.70
N LEU A 100 -16.16 -5.54 3.55
CA LEU A 100 -14.85 -5.85 2.97
C LEU A 100 -14.08 -6.86 3.85
N LEU A 101 -14.06 -6.64 5.16
CA LEU A 101 -13.43 -7.54 6.12
C LEU A 101 -14.05 -8.93 6.09
N GLU A 102 -15.38 -9.00 6.08
CA GLU A 102 -16.09 -10.28 6.04
C GLU A 102 -15.87 -11.04 4.73
N LYS A 103 -15.82 -10.32 3.59
CA LYS A 103 -15.51 -10.92 2.30
C LYS A 103 -14.06 -11.43 2.26
N ALA A 104 -13.09 -10.63 2.69
CA ALA A 104 -11.69 -11.03 2.75
C ALA A 104 -11.50 -12.27 3.64
N ARG A 105 -12.18 -12.30 4.80
CA ARG A 105 -12.18 -13.46 5.69
C ARG A 105 -12.71 -14.72 5.02
N LYS A 106 -13.84 -14.63 4.30
CA LYS A 106 -14.42 -15.75 3.53
C LYS A 106 -13.50 -16.26 2.43
N GLU A 107 -12.75 -15.37 1.83
CA GLU A 107 -11.75 -15.68 0.80
C GLU A 107 -10.39 -16.10 1.39
N SER A 108 -10.27 -16.18 2.72
CA SER A 108 -9.05 -16.55 3.45
C SER A 108 -7.88 -15.60 3.19
N LEU A 109 -8.17 -14.33 2.97
CA LEU A 109 -7.18 -13.26 2.80
C LEU A 109 -6.88 -12.61 4.14
N GLN A 110 -5.62 -12.32 4.38
CA GLN A 110 -5.22 -11.43 5.47
C GLN A 110 -5.58 -9.99 5.12
N VAL A 111 -5.75 -9.15 6.13
CA VAL A 111 -6.07 -7.74 5.91
C VAL A 111 -5.14 -6.85 6.72
N THR A 112 -4.64 -5.82 6.05
CA THR A 112 -4.00 -4.65 6.66
C THR A 112 -4.88 -3.44 6.39
N LEU A 113 -5.40 -2.80 7.43
CA LEU A 113 -6.14 -1.55 7.28
C LEU A 113 -5.17 -0.38 7.22
N THR A 114 -5.33 0.44 6.20
CA THR A 114 -4.47 1.59 5.92
C THR A 114 -5.19 2.89 6.26
N PHE A 115 -4.85 3.47 7.39
CA PHE A 115 -5.33 4.80 7.76
C PHE A 115 -4.39 5.88 7.24
N SER A 116 -4.96 7.01 6.77
CA SER A 116 -4.18 8.24 6.61
C SER A 116 -3.87 8.82 7.99
N TYR A 117 -3.03 9.86 8.04
CA TYR A 117 -2.85 10.60 9.28
C TYR A 117 -4.19 11.15 9.80
N ILE A 118 -4.40 11.04 11.12
CA ILE A 118 -5.65 11.39 11.78
C ILE A 118 -5.75 12.94 11.90
N ARG A 119 -6.92 13.46 11.58
CA ARG A 119 -7.27 14.85 11.81
C ARG A 119 -7.92 15.00 13.18
N GLU A 120 -7.77 16.15 13.82
CA GLU A 120 -8.34 16.41 15.15
C GLU A 120 -9.84 16.13 15.21
N PHE A 121 -10.60 16.58 14.22
CA PHE A 121 -12.06 16.33 14.15
C PHE A 121 -12.45 14.85 13.93
N MET A 122 -11.49 13.98 13.60
CA MET A 122 -11.72 12.55 13.38
C MET A 122 -11.31 11.70 14.59
N LEU A 123 -10.63 12.26 15.58
CA LEU A 123 -10.05 11.51 16.69
C LEU A 123 -11.09 10.62 17.40
N GLU A 124 -12.24 11.20 17.78
CA GLU A 124 -13.29 10.48 18.49
C GLU A 124 -13.88 9.36 17.63
N ASN A 125 -14.27 9.66 16.39
CA ASN A 125 -14.84 8.67 15.47
C ASN A 125 -13.85 7.55 15.15
N THR A 126 -12.57 7.89 15.00
CA THR A 126 -11.51 6.89 14.76
C THR A 126 -11.33 6.00 15.99
N GLY A 127 -11.33 6.56 17.20
CA GLY A 127 -11.27 5.80 18.43
C GLY A 127 -12.45 4.82 18.58
N GLN A 128 -13.67 5.27 18.29
CA GLN A 128 -14.86 4.41 18.29
C GLN A 128 -14.75 3.28 17.24
N LEU A 129 -14.21 3.57 16.06
CA LEU A 129 -14.00 2.56 15.03
C LEU A 129 -12.96 1.52 15.47
N ILE A 130 -11.88 1.93 16.12
CA ILE A 130 -10.85 1.02 16.65
C ILE A 130 -11.47 0.05 17.69
N GLU A 131 -12.34 0.53 18.58
CA GLU A 131 -13.06 -0.36 19.52
C GLU A 131 -13.96 -1.37 18.78
N LYS A 132 -14.68 -0.93 17.76
CA LYS A 132 -15.53 -1.82 16.95
C LYS A 132 -14.69 -2.86 16.19
N LEU A 133 -13.53 -2.49 15.70
CA LEU A 133 -12.62 -3.40 15.01
C LEU A 133 -12.05 -4.45 15.96
N GLU A 134 -11.67 -4.06 17.19
CA GLU A 134 -11.20 -5.00 18.22
C GLU A 134 -12.31 -6.02 18.56
N ASN A 135 -13.54 -5.56 18.79
CA ASN A 135 -14.69 -6.44 19.05
C ASN A 135 -14.97 -7.39 17.89
N TRP A 136 -14.94 -6.87 16.65
CA TRP A 136 -15.12 -7.70 15.45
C TRP A 136 -14.02 -8.78 15.33
N CYS A 137 -12.78 -8.44 15.65
CA CYS A 137 -11.66 -9.38 15.66
C CYS A 137 -11.87 -10.48 16.71
N GLU A 138 -12.35 -10.12 17.90
CA GLU A 138 -12.64 -11.07 18.97
C GLU A 138 -13.75 -12.05 18.58
N GLU A 139 -14.86 -11.53 18.05
CA GLU A 139 -16.02 -12.34 17.59
C GLU A 139 -15.62 -13.31 16.47
N ASN A 140 -14.79 -12.88 15.53
CA ASN A 140 -14.37 -13.67 14.38
C ASN A 140 -13.08 -14.47 14.59
N LYS A 141 -12.41 -14.30 15.76
CA LYS A 141 -11.14 -14.96 16.12
C LYS A 141 -10.04 -14.70 15.10
N VAL A 142 -9.92 -13.46 14.66
CA VAL A 142 -8.92 -13.00 13.69
C VAL A 142 -8.08 -11.88 14.28
N ILE A 143 -6.93 -11.66 13.68
CA ILE A 143 -6.04 -10.52 13.96
C ILE A 143 -6.06 -9.61 12.74
N LEU A 144 -6.23 -8.31 12.96
CA LEU A 144 -6.06 -7.29 11.93
C LEU A 144 -4.74 -6.58 12.10
N GLU A 145 -4.08 -6.31 10.99
CA GLU A 145 -2.94 -5.42 10.96
C GLU A 145 -3.41 -4.00 10.61
N ILE A 146 -2.86 -3.01 11.30
CA ILE A 146 -3.18 -1.60 11.11
C ILE A 146 -1.92 -0.87 10.69
N GLN A 147 -1.90 -0.33 9.48
CA GLN A 147 -0.82 0.53 9.01
C GLN A 147 -0.93 1.90 9.67
N VAL A 148 0.07 2.24 10.45
CA VAL A 148 0.14 3.45 11.27
C VAL A 148 0.92 4.54 10.53
N ASN A 149 0.26 5.60 10.14
CA ASN A 149 0.85 6.73 9.40
C ASN A 149 1.03 8.00 10.24
N ASP A 150 0.60 7.97 11.51
CA ASP A 150 0.87 9.00 12.51
C ASP A 150 0.94 8.43 13.93
N TRP A 151 1.41 9.23 14.88
CA TRP A 151 1.58 8.81 16.26
C TRP A 151 0.26 8.72 17.05
N ALA A 152 -0.79 9.46 16.63
CA ALA A 152 -2.09 9.38 17.28
C ALA A 152 -2.71 7.99 17.09
N MET A 153 -2.61 7.43 15.86
CA MET A 153 -3.02 6.05 15.61
C MET A 153 -2.20 5.05 16.44
N ALA A 154 -0.87 5.25 16.52
CA ALA A 154 -0.02 4.38 17.32
C ALA A 154 -0.45 4.37 18.80
N GLU A 155 -0.78 5.53 19.37
CA GLU A 155 -1.29 5.63 20.75
C GLU A 155 -2.65 4.96 20.92
N MET A 156 -3.58 5.10 19.96
CA MET A 156 -4.89 4.46 20.01
C MET A 156 -4.83 2.92 20.00
N LEU A 157 -3.77 2.36 19.40
CA LEU A 157 -3.59 0.91 19.32
C LEU A 157 -2.88 0.32 20.54
N LYS A 158 -2.35 1.14 21.44
CA LYS A 158 -1.73 0.63 22.68
C LYS A 158 -2.73 -0.18 23.51
N GLY A 159 -2.33 -1.37 23.90
CA GLY A 159 -3.16 -2.27 24.68
C GLY A 159 -4.19 -3.08 23.90
N LYS A 160 -4.31 -2.84 22.58
CA LYS A 160 -5.15 -3.67 21.70
C LYS A 160 -4.40 -4.95 21.34
N SER A 161 -4.96 -6.11 21.66
CA SER A 161 -4.28 -7.39 21.45
C SER A 161 -4.51 -7.99 20.08
N LEU A 162 -5.63 -7.62 19.43
CA LEU A 162 -6.04 -8.16 18.13
C LEU A 162 -5.83 -7.19 16.97
N LEU A 163 -5.42 -5.95 17.26
CA LEU A 163 -5.07 -4.94 16.26
C LEU A 163 -3.55 -4.71 16.30
N VAL A 164 -2.83 -5.30 15.34
CA VAL A 164 -1.36 -5.29 15.32
C VAL A 164 -0.85 -4.12 14.48
N PRO A 165 -0.07 -3.20 15.05
CA PRO A 165 0.43 -2.04 14.31
C PRO A 165 1.61 -2.41 13.38
N ALA A 166 1.58 -1.86 12.16
CA ALA A 166 2.70 -1.84 11.22
C ALA A 166 3.11 -0.38 10.95
N LEU A 167 4.41 -0.10 10.91
CA LEU A 167 4.90 1.26 10.64
C LEU A 167 4.62 1.66 9.19
N GLY A 168 3.75 2.63 8.99
CA GLY A 168 3.35 3.09 7.67
C GLY A 168 4.41 3.93 6.96
N ILE A 169 4.21 4.10 5.67
CA ILE A 169 5.13 4.80 4.76
C ILE A 169 5.34 6.28 5.12
N LEU A 170 4.39 6.92 5.81
CA LEU A 170 4.53 8.33 6.23
C LEU A 170 5.40 8.49 7.47
N LEU A 171 5.57 7.45 8.28
CA LEU A 171 6.48 7.44 9.44
C LEU A 171 7.85 6.83 9.11
N ASN A 172 7.95 6.05 8.04
CA ASN A 172 9.20 5.54 7.54
C ASN A 172 9.93 6.63 6.73
N LYS A 173 10.90 7.28 7.33
CA LYS A 173 11.58 8.44 6.75
C LYS A 173 12.83 8.05 5.98
N ARG A 174 12.81 8.31 4.68
CA ARG A 174 13.95 8.17 3.78
C ARG A 174 13.97 9.30 2.76
N ARG A 175 15.06 9.43 2.03
CA ARG A 175 15.17 10.42 0.96
C ARG A 175 14.44 9.93 -0.29
N LYS A 176 13.47 10.70 -0.77
CA LYS A 176 12.61 10.34 -1.91
C LYS A 176 12.44 11.53 -2.87
N ASP A 177 13.55 12.07 -3.38
CA ASP A 177 13.51 13.14 -4.37
C ASP A 177 13.77 12.56 -5.78
N PRO A 178 12.79 12.56 -6.70
CA PRO A 178 12.94 12.01 -8.04
C PRO A 178 14.03 12.72 -8.87
N ARG A 179 14.36 13.97 -8.50
CA ARG A 179 15.46 14.71 -9.14
C ARG A 179 16.82 14.08 -8.84
N LEU A 180 16.96 13.32 -7.77
CA LEU A 180 18.19 12.58 -7.48
C LEU A 180 18.44 11.53 -8.56
N HIS A 181 17.41 10.80 -8.96
CA HIS A 181 17.50 9.83 -10.07
C HIS A 181 17.86 10.51 -11.40
N TYR A 182 17.23 11.64 -11.71
CA TYR A 182 17.54 12.44 -12.90
C TYR A 182 18.95 13.00 -12.88
N LYS A 183 19.49 13.31 -11.71
CA LYS A 183 20.84 13.88 -11.54
C LYS A 183 21.93 12.83 -11.31
N THR A 184 21.61 11.55 -11.36
CA THR A 184 22.61 10.48 -11.11
C THR A 184 23.82 10.56 -12.02
N GLY A 185 23.67 11.01 -13.29
CA GLY A 185 24.82 11.28 -14.13
C GLY A 185 25.82 12.32 -13.59
N THR A 186 25.39 13.17 -12.65
CA THR A 186 26.26 14.10 -11.91
C THR A 186 26.69 13.54 -10.55
N MET A 187 25.96 12.57 -10.02
CA MET A 187 26.25 11.96 -8.72
C MET A 187 27.18 10.76 -8.81
N GLU A 188 27.38 10.16 -9.96
CA GLU A 188 28.44 9.16 -10.22
C GLU A 188 29.84 9.66 -9.81
N GLN A 189 30.01 10.96 -9.72
CA GLN A 189 31.26 11.60 -9.27
C GLN A 189 31.36 11.75 -7.74
N ILE A 190 30.28 11.47 -6.97
CA ILE A 190 30.22 11.69 -5.53
C ILE A 190 30.67 10.45 -4.74
N GLY A 191 30.79 9.29 -5.39
CA GLY A 191 31.40 8.08 -4.84
C GLY A 191 30.49 7.22 -3.94
N ALA A 192 31.03 6.11 -3.45
CA ALA A 192 30.33 5.08 -2.67
C ALA A 192 29.62 5.60 -1.39
N ASP A 193 30.04 6.72 -0.84
CA ASP A 193 29.42 7.33 0.33
C ASP A 193 28.02 7.89 0.02
N ALA A 194 27.75 8.33 -1.22
CA ALA A 194 26.44 8.82 -1.61
C ALA A 194 25.40 7.70 -1.72
N ASP A 195 25.79 6.54 -2.23
CA ASP A 195 24.90 5.39 -2.35
C ASP A 195 24.50 4.87 -0.97
N LYS A 196 25.48 4.78 -0.05
CA LYS A 196 25.22 4.45 1.34
C LYS A 196 24.26 5.47 1.98
N TYR A 197 24.51 6.76 1.81
CA TYR A 197 23.68 7.83 2.35
C TYR A 197 22.24 7.82 1.80
N LEU A 198 22.06 7.43 0.54
CA LEU A 198 20.73 7.33 -0.09
C LEU A 198 19.98 6.06 0.31
N SER A 199 20.69 4.96 0.53
CA SER A 199 20.10 3.68 0.97
C SER A 199 19.67 3.70 2.44
N GLU A 200 20.24 4.58 3.26
CA GLU A 200 19.93 4.70 4.67
C GLU A 200 18.57 5.36 4.94
N ASN A 201 17.95 4.96 6.04
CA ASN A 201 16.67 5.44 6.51
C ASN A 201 16.62 5.46 8.05
N ASN A 202 15.56 5.99 8.65
CA ASN A 202 15.44 6.08 10.11
C ASN A 202 15.39 4.69 10.79
N LEU A 203 14.95 3.64 10.09
CA LEU A 203 14.88 2.28 10.64
C LEU A 203 16.22 1.53 10.64
N ASN A 204 17.28 2.10 10.08
CA ASN A 204 18.62 1.53 10.23
C ASN A 204 19.18 1.73 11.64
N ALA A 205 18.63 2.66 12.42
CA ALA A 205 19.01 2.88 13.81
C ALA A 205 18.36 1.85 14.75
N ASP A 206 19.18 1.01 15.38
CA ASP A 206 18.73 -0.07 16.28
C ASP A 206 17.85 0.47 17.41
N PHE A 207 18.27 1.56 18.06
CA PHE A 207 17.52 2.16 19.16
C PHE A 207 16.10 2.56 18.76
N TYR A 208 15.91 3.00 17.51
CA TYR A 208 14.59 3.41 17.02
C TYR A 208 13.68 2.19 16.80
N ARG A 209 14.20 1.11 16.24
CA ARG A 209 13.46 -0.14 16.10
C ARG A 209 13.08 -0.74 17.46
N GLU A 210 14.01 -0.74 18.41
CA GLU A 210 13.74 -1.21 19.79
C GLU A 210 12.68 -0.32 20.48
N TYR A 211 12.74 0.99 20.29
CA TYR A 211 11.71 1.91 20.76
C TYR A 211 10.32 1.57 20.16
N LEU A 212 10.23 1.43 18.83
CA LEU A 212 8.98 1.09 18.14
C LEU A 212 8.39 -0.22 18.65
N LYS A 213 9.24 -1.25 18.83
CA LYS A 213 8.84 -2.53 19.34
C LYS A 213 8.35 -2.46 20.79
N LYS A 214 9.12 -1.79 21.65
CA LYS A 214 8.82 -1.72 23.09
C LYS A 214 7.60 -0.87 23.38
N GLU A 215 7.49 0.30 22.76
CA GLU A 215 6.42 1.26 23.08
C GLU A 215 5.11 0.97 22.35
N TYR A 216 5.19 0.44 21.12
CA TYR A 216 4.04 0.28 20.23
C TYR A 216 3.82 -1.15 19.73
N GLY A 217 4.72 -2.08 19.99
CA GLY A 217 4.64 -3.44 19.42
C GLY A 217 4.91 -3.52 17.91
N ILE A 218 5.43 -2.45 17.32
CA ILE A 218 5.70 -2.37 15.88
C ILE A 218 6.94 -3.19 15.53
N VAL A 219 6.76 -4.21 14.69
CA VAL A 219 7.82 -5.10 14.18
C VAL A 219 7.74 -5.34 12.68
N ARG A 220 6.77 -4.71 12.01
CA ARG A 220 6.57 -4.70 10.56
C ARG A 220 6.70 -3.29 10.03
N TYR A 221 7.34 -3.15 8.88
CA TYR A 221 7.68 -1.85 8.27
C TYR A 221 7.23 -1.81 6.82
N GLU A 222 6.56 -0.72 6.46
CA GLU A 222 6.06 -0.48 5.11
C GLU A 222 7.04 0.40 4.33
N TRP A 223 7.36 -0.02 3.12
CA TRP A 223 8.32 0.62 2.23
C TRP A 223 7.66 0.93 0.89
N GLU A 224 8.15 1.97 0.24
CA GLU A 224 7.86 2.23 -1.16
C GLU A 224 9.14 2.02 -1.96
N SER A 225 9.03 1.46 -3.16
CA SER A 225 10.14 1.37 -4.11
C SER A 225 10.62 2.77 -4.51
N PHE A 226 11.93 2.96 -4.67
CA PHE A 226 12.49 4.30 -4.90
C PHE A 226 13.58 4.37 -5.96
N GLY A 227 13.85 3.37 -6.74
CA GLY A 227 14.91 3.43 -7.75
C GLY A 227 16.35 3.27 -7.21
N TYR A 228 16.54 3.18 -5.90
CA TYR A 228 17.81 2.89 -5.23
C TYR A 228 17.69 1.65 -4.37
N ASP A 229 18.80 0.98 -4.13
CA ASP A 229 18.86 -0.12 -3.18
C ASP A 229 18.50 0.36 -1.77
N MET A 230 17.79 -0.47 -1.05
CA MET A 230 17.33 -0.17 0.30
C MET A 230 18.06 -1.05 1.31
N ALA A 231 18.59 -0.42 2.35
CA ALA A 231 19.07 -1.14 3.51
C ALA A 231 17.87 -1.53 4.40
N LEU A 232 17.21 -2.65 4.07
CA LEU A 232 16.10 -3.15 4.85
C LEU A 232 16.56 -3.66 6.22
N PRO A 233 15.94 -3.23 7.32
CA PRO A 233 16.26 -3.71 8.65
C PRO A 233 15.77 -5.15 8.84
N PRO A 234 16.30 -5.88 9.84
CA PRO A 234 15.72 -7.14 10.27
C PRO A 234 14.24 -6.98 10.67
N GLY A 235 13.43 -7.96 10.34
CA GLY A 235 12.00 -7.97 10.65
C GLY A 235 11.12 -8.20 9.41
N LYS A 236 9.84 -7.95 9.56
CA LYS A 236 8.87 -8.06 8.46
C LYS A 236 8.85 -6.76 7.67
N ASN A 237 9.09 -6.86 6.38
CA ASN A 237 9.14 -5.71 5.48
C ASN A 237 8.14 -5.91 4.34
N SER A 238 7.35 -4.89 4.03
CA SER A 238 6.43 -4.87 2.89
C SER A 238 6.86 -3.79 1.90
N LEU A 239 6.96 -4.13 0.62
CA LEU A 239 7.34 -3.20 -0.44
C LEU A 239 6.14 -2.87 -1.31
N HIS A 240 5.77 -1.60 -1.34
CA HIS A 240 4.73 -1.05 -2.21
C HIS A 240 5.30 -0.67 -3.57
N LEU A 241 4.65 -1.07 -4.63
CA LEU A 241 5.05 -0.90 -6.02
C LEU A 241 3.87 -0.35 -6.84
N PRO A 242 4.08 0.33 -7.95
CA PRO A 242 5.35 0.85 -8.49
C PRO A 242 5.60 2.33 -8.13
N PHE A 243 4.71 2.96 -7.39
CA PHE A 243 4.80 4.38 -7.05
C PHE A 243 5.37 4.59 -5.67
N TYR A 244 6.10 5.70 -5.52
CA TYR A 244 6.55 6.18 -4.23
C TYR A 244 6.14 7.63 -4.01
N GLN A 245 5.73 7.94 -2.79
CA GLN A 245 5.33 9.28 -2.40
C GLN A 245 6.58 10.17 -2.19
N THR A 246 6.62 11.29 -2.88
CA THR A 246 7.71 12.28 -2.77
C THR A 246 7.35 13.43 -1.85
N ASN A 247 6.07 13.81 -1.83
CA ASN A 247 5.56 14.90 -1.01
C ASN A 247 4.08 14.65 -0.68
N THR A 248 3.68 14.97 0.54
CA THR A 248 2.28 14.96 0.97
C THR A 248 1.97 16.30 1.64
N SER A 249 0.87 16.92 1.24
CA SER A 249 0.38 18.14 1.86
C SER A 249 -0.82 17.85 2.75
N GLN A 250 -1.08 18.75 3.70
CA GLN A 250 -2.26 18.62 4.56
C GLN A 250 -3.58 18.81 3.81
N TYR A 251 -3.53 19.51 2.68
CA TYR A 251 -4.71 19.83 1.88
C TYR A 251 -4.55 19.32 0.45
N CYS A 252 -5.67 18.93 -0.15
CA CYS A 252 -5.67 18.39 -1.50
C CYS A 252 -5.62 19.52 -2.55
N THR A 253 -4.50 19.61 -3.27
CA THR A 253 -4.32 20.55 -4.40
C THR A 253 -5.31 20.28 -5.53
N LEU A 254 -5.64 19.03 -5.77
CA LEU A 254 -6.62 18.65 -6.81
C LEU A 254 -8.02 19.14 -6.43
N TYR A 255 -8.43 18.95 -5.17
CA TYR A 255 -9.69 19.47 -4.65
C TYR A 255 -9.75 20.99 -4.83
N ALA A 256 -8.69 21.72 -4.42
CA ALA A 256 -8.63 23.17 -4.57
C ALA A 256 -8.79 23.60 -6.03
N LYS A 257 -8.06 22.97 -6.95
CA LYS A 257 -8.14 23.28 -8.39
C LYS A 257 -9.53 23.01 -8.97
N CYS A 258 -10.13 21.87 -8.66
CA CYS A 258 -11.44 21.50 -9.20
C CYS A 258 -12.58 22.36 -8.62
N MET A 259 -12.50 22.73 -7.33
CA MET A 259 -13.54 23.52 -6.68
C MET A 259 -13.43 25.02 -6.96
N THR A 260 -12.22 25.56 -7.11
CA THR A 260 -11.99 27.02 -7.13
C THR A 260 -11.30 27.53 -8.40
N GLY A 261 -10.84 26.63 -9.25
CA GLY A 261 -10.00 26.96 -10.40
C GLY A 261 -8.54 27.27 -10.06
N GLU A 262 -8.17 27.36 -8.76
CA GLU A 262 -6.84 27.77 -8.31
C GLU A 262 -6.21 26.75 -7.37
N ARG A 263 -5.01 26.26 -7.70
CA ARG A 263 -4.27 25.28 -6.90
C ARG A 263 -3.86 25.79 -5.52
N GLY A 264 -3.66 27.09 -5.39
CA GLY A 264 -3.22 27.72 -4.14
C GLY A 264 -4.34 27.94 -3.11
N LYS A 265 -5.60 27.88 -3.51
CA LYS A 265 -6.76 28.03 -2.60
C LYS A 265 -7.08 26.70 -1.87
N GLN A 266 -6.07 26.18 -1.18
CA GLN A 266 -6.17 24.93 -0.43
C GLN A 266 -6.89 25.17 0.90
N LYS A 267 -7.83 24.27 1.21
CA LYS A 267 -8.53 24.24 2.50
C LYS A 267 -8.81 22.79 2.88
N LEU A 268 -9.13 22.59 4.14
CA LEU A 268 -9.60 21.30 4.62
C LEU A 268 -10.89 20.93 3.89
N ALA A 269 -10.94 19.73 3.33
CA ALA A 269 -12.14 19.14 2.78
C ALA A 269 -12.67 18.09 3.78
N GLU A 270 -13.85 18.35 4.33
CA GLU A 270 -14.57 17.37 5.15
C GLU A 270 -15.36 16.43 4.26
N GLU A 271 -15.81 16.94 3.11
CA GLU A 271 -16.46 16.17 2.05
C GLU A 271 -15.80 16.45 0.69
N CYS A 272 -15.76 15.46 -0.17
CA CYS A 272 -15.17 15.60 -1.50
C CYS A 272 -15.93 14.76 -2.53
N PRO A 273 -16.23 15.30 -3.73
CA PRO A 273 -16.76 14.55 -4.87
C PRO A 273 -15.78 13.49 -5.41
N LYS A 274 -14.57 13.40 -4.84
CA LYS A 274 -13.52 12.45 -5.25
C LYS A 274 -13.00 12.69 -6.67
N PHE A 275 -12.69 13.94 -6.98
CA PHE A 275 -12.11 14.34 -8.27
C PHE A 275 -10.89 13.50 -8.70
N CYS A 276 -10.18 12.90 -7.75
CA CYS A 276 -9.06 12.00 -8.02
C CYS A 276 -9.46 10.69 -8.72
N LYS A 277 -10.76 10.41 -8.91
CA LYS A 277 -11.24 9.34 -9.76
C LYS A 277 -10.89 9.61 -11.22
N ASP A 278 -11.10 10.85 -11.65
CA ASP A 278 -11.08 11.24 -13.07
C ASP A 278 -9.89 12.16 -13.41
N TYR A 279 -9.28 12.79 -12.42
CA TYR A 279 -8.25 13.81 -12.60
C TYR A 279 -6.98 13.53 -11.81
N ALA A 280 -5.86 13.94 -12.40
CA ALA A 280 -4.54 13.98 -11.77
C ALA A 280 -3.74 15.16 -12.33
N PHE A 281 -2.70 15.58 -11.64
CA PHE A 281 -1.70 16.48 -12.19
C PHE A 281 -0.56 15.68 -12.80
N LEU A 282 -0.25 15.93 -14.06
CA LEU A 282 0.93 15.40 -14.73
C LEU A 282 2.07 16.39 -14.62
N TYR A 283 3.25 15.89 -14.44
CA TYR A 283 4.51 16.63 -14.42
C TYR A 283 5.31 16.33 -15.70
N PRO A 284 6.36 17.12 -15.98
CA PRO A 284 7.23 16.81 -17.13
C PRO A 284 7.75 15.37 -17.11
N ASP A 285 7.78 14.74 -18.27
CA ASP A 285 8.06 13.29 -18.42
C ASP A 285 9.36 12.84 -17.74
N HIS A 286 10.43 13.68 -17.82
CA HIS A 286 11.71 13.38 -17.18
C HIS A 286 11.65 13.24 -15.65
N LEU A 287 10.58 13.68 -15.00
CA LEU A 287 10.38 13.52 -13.56
C LEU A 287 9.59 12.26 -13.23
N MET A 288 8.87 11.68 -14.22
CA MET A 288 7.98 10.53 -14.03
C MET A 288 7.05 10.67 -12.83
N MET A 289 6.47 11.87 -12.66
CA MET A 289 5.66 12.23 -11.50
C MET A 289 4.20 12.46 -11.83
N ILE A 290 3.34 12.09 -10.89
CA ILE A 290 1.91 12.35 -10.91
C ILE A 290 1.48 12.96 -9.57
N GLY A 291 0.63 14.00 -9.63
CA GLY A 291 -0.04 14.55 -8.44
C GLY A 291 -1.44 13.97 -8.32
N ARG A 292 -1.71 13.23 -7.25
CA ARG A 292 -3.00 12.63 -6.97
C ARG A 292 -3.31 12.73 -5.48
N TYR A 293 -4.57 12.81 -5.13
CA TYR A 293 -4.99 13.07 -3.75
C TYR A 293 -4.40 14.41 -3.26
N ASN A 294 -3.83 14.41 -2.08
CA ASN A 294 -3.04 15.51 -1.51
C ASN A 294 -1.52 15.29 -1.66
N SER A 295 -1.10 14.37 -2.53
CA SER A 295 0.28 13.89 -2.61
C SER A 295 0.84 13.95 -4.02
N LEU A 296 2.16 13.97 -4.10
CA LEU A 296 2.94 13.79 -5.31
C LEU A 296 3.61 12.42 -5.27
N PHE A 297 3.50 11.71 -6.36
CA PHE A 297 4.09 10.39 -6.53
C PHE A 297 5.05 10.40 -7.71
N ALA A 298 6.13 9.65 -7.60
CA ALA A 298 6.98 9.31 -8.72
C ALA A 298 6.91 7.81 -8.98
N LEU A 299 7.25 7.43 -10.19
CA LEU A 299 7.23 6.04 -10.65
C LEU A 299 8.63 5.43 -10.55
N ASP A 300 8.74 4.26 -9.95
CA ASP A 300 9.89 3.39 -10.13
C ASP A 300 9.60 2.44 -11.29
N SER A 301 10.21 2.71 -12.44
CA SER A 301 9.95 1.95 -13.67
C SER A 301 10.58 0.56 -13.70
N ARG A 302 11.51 0.26 -12.79
CA ARG A 302 12.24 -1.02 -12.76
C ARG A 302 11.31 -2.24 -12.65
N ILE A 303 10.15 -2.09 -12.05
CA ILE A 303 9.14 -3.15 -11.95
C ILE A 303 8.63 -3.61 -13.32
N PHE A 304 8.73 -2.76 -14.36
CA PHE A 304 8.27 -3.06 -15.70
C PHE A 304 9.40 -3.57 -16.62
N GLU A 305 10.64 -3.57 -16.12
CA GLU A 305 11.76 -4.17 -16.82
C GLU A 305 11.61 -5.69 -16.75
N ASP A 306 11.69 -6.35 -17.91
CA ASP A 306 11.61 -7.81 -17.97
C ASP A 306 12.70 -8.42 -17.09
N GLY A 307 12.32 -9.36 -16.20
CA GLY A 307 13.25 -10.05 -15.32
C GLY A 307 14.32 -10.91 -16.04
N SER A 308 14.45 -10.74 -17.35
CA SER A 308 15.54 -11.25 -18.21
C SER A 308 16.78 -10.34 -18.12
N GLY A 309 17.11 -9.87 -16.89
CA GLY A 309 18.33 -9.10 -16.66
C GLY A 309 19.59 -9.88 -17.05
N SER A 310 19.88 -9.91 -18.33
CA SER A 310 21.24 -10.07 -18.81
C SER A 310 21.96 -8.76 -18.46
N GLY A 311 22.80 -8.83 -17.42
CA GLY A 311 23.76 -7.77 -17.18
C GLY A 311 24.54 -7.47 -18.45
N THR A 312 24.28 -6.32 -19.03
CA THR A 312 25.21 -5.65 -19.89
C THR A 312 25.38 -4.25 -19.32
N GLY A 313 26.32 -4.20 -18.40
CA GLY A 313 26.98 -2.94 -18.14
C GLY A 313 27.69 -2.48 -19.40
N THR A 314 27.92 -1.19 -19.44
CA THR A 314 28.81 -0.44 -20.33
C THR A 314 28.27 -0.14 -21.74
N GLU A 315 28.02 1.07 -22.05
CA GLU A 315 28.97 2.12 -22.45
C GLU A 315 28.40 3.51 -22.27
#